data_3762b5a75205c56d868f7d6b1b411090
#
_entry.id   3762b5a75205c56d868f7d6b1b411090
#
_cell.length_a   1.000
_cell.length_b   1.000
_cell.length_c   1.000
_cell.angle_alpha   90.00
_cell.angle_beta   90.00
_cell.angle_gamma   90.00
#
_symmetry.space_group_name_H-M   'P 1'
#
loop_
_entity.id
_entity.type
_entity.pdbx_description
1 polymer ?
#
loop_
_entity_poly.entity_id
_entity_poly.type
_entity_poly.pdbx_seq_one_letter_code
_entity_poly.pdbx_strand_id
1 'polypeptide(L)'
;MIMPSQANELELAQQAFPQTPIELPKTHLEMGHRYLAGILGFLIAGLALIAYQQKHNRAYPHLLSYLLLMLVTIQAAFGMWTVTLKLYPPVVTLHLLGGMFTLLLLIVLRKRIEQLNDGKVSDAGSYPRIVKVALVALILQIAAGGWTSSNYAGPACEHWLSCNPGSAIEPDFGTGFDPTVVIGPDYQGGYLPIEARAAIQIGHRLGALAVLVVCIGLLVKLRKVKPVAGALVLLATTLFAQLLLGVLNVVWAVPALLAMLHHGFAVVLVLILLHIGFKASAVKEVS
;
A
#
# COMPACT_ATOMS: atom_id res chain seq x y z
N MET A 1 25.54 15.97 2.83
CA MET A 1 24.49 17.01 2.71
C MET A 1 23.18 16.34 3.04
N ILE A 2 22.55 16.70 4.15
CA ILE A 2 21.39 15.95 4.67
C ILE A 2 20.08 16.48 4.07
N MET A 3 20.01 17.79 3.83
CA MET A 3 18.84 18.46 3.22
C MET A 3 19.32 19.84 2.73
N PRO A 4 19.32 20.13 1.43
CA PRO A 4 19.70 21.46 0.96
C PRO A 4 18.63 22.46 1.41
N SER A 5 18.97 23.32 2.35
CA SER A 5 18.06 24.33 2.92
C SER A 5 18.43 25.76 2.49
N GLN A 6 19.64 25.94 2.00
CA GLN A 6 20.18 27.25 1.58
C GLN A 6 20.44 27.25 0.07
N ALA A 7 20.35 28.41 -0.56
CA ALA A 7 20.52 28.58 -2.00
C ALA A 7 21.88 28.08 -2.50
N ASN A 8 22.95 28.34 -1.74
CA ASN A 8 24.31 27.88 -2.06
C ASN A 8 24.44 26.33 -2.01
N GLU A 9 23.75 25.67 -1.08
CA GLU A 9 23.73 24.20 -1.00
C GLU A 9 22.99 23.59 -2.19
N LEU A 10 21.92 24.27 -2.64
CA LEU A 10 21.15 23.87 -3.82
C LEU A 10 21.98 23.99 -5.09
N GLU A 11 22.72 25.10 -5.24
CA GLU A 11 23.62 25.31 -6.38
C GLU A 11 24.73 24.26 -6.41
N LEU A 12 25.36 23.96 -5.26
CA LEU A 12 26.38 22.91 -5.17
C LEU A 12 25.81 21.52 -5.51
N ALA A 13 24.62 21.21 -5.03
CA ALA A 13 23.95 19.96 -5.34
C ALA A 13 23.58 19.88 -6.83
N GLN A 14 23.10 20.96 -7.44
CA GLN A 14 22.79 21.01 -8.87
C GLN A 14 24.04 20.92 -9.75
N GLN A 15 25.16 21.51 -9.30
CA GLN A 15 26.47 21.35 -9.99
C GLN A 15 26.99 19.93 -9.92
N ALA A 16 26.79 19.23 -8.78
CA ALA A 16 27.20 17.84 -8.63
C ALA A 16 26.34 16.87 -9.46
N PHE A 17 25.10 17.24 -9.76
CA PHE A 17 24.13 16.44 -10.53
C PHE A 17 23.43 17.28 -11.61
N PRO A 18 24.18 17.72 -12.65
CA PRO A 18 23.67 18.69 -13.63
C PRO A 18 22.51 18.16 -14.48
N GLN A 19 22.39 16.83 -14.60
CA GLN A 19 21.36 16.20 -15.41
C GLN A 19 20.07 15.87 -14.64
N THR A 20 20.04 16.11 -13.32
CA THR A 20 18.89 15.79 -12.47
C THR A 20 18.38 17.09 -11.83
N PRO A 21 17.24 17.64 -12.28
CA PRO A 21 16.70 18.84 -11.66
C PRO A 21 16.29 18.55 -10.19
N ILE A 22 16.73 19.41 -9.27
CA ILE A 22 16.44 19.26 -7.85
C ILE A 22 15.13 19.98 -7.53
N GLU A 23 14.07 19.19 -7.28
CA GLU A 23 12.77 19.67 -6.84
C GLU A 23 12.69 19.67 -5.31
N LEU A 24 12.85 20.84 -4.67
CA LEU A 24 12.86 20.95 -3.20
C LEU A 24 11.69 20.28 -2.49
N PRO A 25 10.41 20.49 -2.90
CA PRO A 25 9.28 19.84 -2.22
C PRO A 25 9.37 18.32 -2.25
N LYS A 26 9.79 17.75 -3.37
CA LYS A 26 9.96 16.30 -3.55
C LYS A 26 11.10 15.76 -2.68
N THR A 27 12.24 16.48 -2.65
CA THR A 27 13.39 16.13 -1.82
C THR A 27 13.02 16.15 -0.33
N HIS A 28 12.27 17.14 0.13
CA HIS A 28 11.81 17.23 1.53
C HIS A 28 10.87 16.08 1.90
N LEU A 29 9.94 15.72 1.05
CA LEU A 29 9.04 14.57 1.25
C LEU A 29 9.82 13.26 1.32
N GLU A 30 10.79 13.05 0.42
CA GLU A 30 11.63 11.86 0.40
C GLU A 30 12.47 11.73 1.67
N MET A 31 13.13 12.82 2.08
CA MET A 31 13.94 12.81 3.31
C MET A 31 13.07 12.67 4.56
N GLY A 32 11.92 13.32 4.61
CA GLY A 32 10.94 13.14 5.69
C GLY A 32 10.50 11.68 5.84
N HIS A 33 10.19 11.01 4.71
CA HIS A 33 9.87 9.60 4.69
C HIS A 33 11.03 8.74 5.22
N ARG A 34 12.27 9.00 4.81
CA ARG A 34 13.47 8.26 5.28
C ARG A 34 13.68 8.40 6.80
N TYR A 35 13.51 9.60 7.36
CA TYR A 35 13.63 9.81 8.81
C TYR A 35 12.53 9.07 9.57
N LEU A 36 11.28 9.15 9.13
CA LEU A 36 10.17 8.42 9.75
C LEU A 36 10.36 6.90 9.66
N ALA A 37 10.83 6.40 8.51
CA ALA A 37 11.14 4.98 8.33
C ALA A 37 12.28 4.53 9.25
N GLY A 38 13.32 5.35 9.43
CA GLY A 38 14.41 5.10 10.38
C GLY A 38 13.91 5.01 11.82
N ILE A 39 13.11 5.98 12.27
CA ILE A 39 12.47 5.96 13.60
C ILE A 39 11.62 4.69 13.78
N LEU A 40 10.79 4.36 12.80
CA LEU A 40 9.98 3.14 12.83
C LEU A 40 10.85 1.88 12.93
N GLY A 41 11.96 1.83 12.20
CA GLY A 41 12.93 0.73 12.26
C GLY A 41 13.50 0.55 13.67
N PHE A 42 13.91 1.65 14.33
CA PHE A 42 14.40 1.61 15.71
C PHE A 42 13.32 1.18 16.70
N LEU A 43 12.09 1.63 16.55
CA LEU A 43 10.96 1.19 17.39
C LEU A 43 10.69 -0.31 17.22
N ILE A 44 10.72 -0.82 15.99
CA ILE A 44 10.55 -2.27 15.74
C ILE A 44 11.72 -3.07 16.31
N ALA A 45 12.95 -2.57 16.22
CA ALA A 45 14.09 -3.20 16.89
C ALA A 45 13.90 -3.24 18.41
N GLY A 46 13.37 -2.18 19.02
CA GLY A 46 12.95 -2.15 20.42
C GLY A 46 11.91 -3.23 20.77
N LEU A 47 10.89 -3.40 19.92
CA LEU A 47 9.88 -4.47 20.09
C LEU A 47 10.52 -5.87 20.02
N ALA A 48 11.48 -6.09 19.13
CA ALA A 48 12.21 -7.35 19.03
C ALA A 48 13.11 -7.59 20.28
N LEU A 49 13.71 -6.54 20.83
CA LEU A 49 14.47 -6.62 22.09
C LEU A 49 13.56 -6.98 23.27
N ILE A 50 12.38 -6.35 23.39
CA ILE A 50 11.38 -6.71 24.40
C ILE A 50 10.97 -8.18 24.23
N ALA A 51 10.71 -8.64 23.00
CA ALA A 51 10.42 -10.04 22.73
C ALA A 51 11.54 -10.97 23.20
N TYR A 52 12.81 -10.59 23.01
CA TYR A 52 13.94 -11.35 23.50
C TYR A 52 14.00 -11.39 25.03
N GLN A 53 13.72 -10.28 25.71
CA GLN A 53 13.66 -10.23 27.19
C GLN A 53 12.52 -11.10 27.73
N GLN A 54 11.42 -11.22 27.00
CA GLN A 54 10.25 -12.06 27.32
C GLN A 54 10.40 -13.54 26.88
N LYS A 55 11.61 -13.97 26.49
CA LYS A 55 11.86 -15.32 25.90
C LYS A 55 11.33 -16.51 26.71
N HIS A 56 11.16 -16.36 28.02
CA HIS A 56 10.62 -17.40 28.89
C HIS A 56 9.08 -17.43 28.95
N ASN A 57 8.42 -16.35 28.50
CA ASN A 57 6.97 -16.27 28.44
C ASN A 57 6.46 -16.87 27.11
N ARG A 58 6.06 -18.14 27.11
CA ARG A 58 5.59 -18.85 25.90
C ARG A 58 4.35 -18.21 25.24
N ALA A 59 3.56 -17.43 25.98
CA ALA A 59 2.38 -16.75 25.44
C ALA A 59 2.75 -15.48 24.67
N TYR A 60 3.95 -14.92 24.87
CA TYR A 60 4.38 -13.72 24.17
C TYR A 60 4.58 -13.99 22.67
N PRO A 61 4.14 -13.09 21.75
CA PRO A 61 4.20 -13.29 20.31
C PRO A 61 5.59 -13.03 19.70
N HIS A 62 6.61 -13.77 20.13
CA HIS A 62 8.02 -13.60 19.71
C HIS A 62 8.20 -13.63 18.21
N LEU A 63 7.59 -14.62 17.53
CA LEU A 63 7.73 -14.80 16.09
C LEU A 63 7.29 -13.57 15.33
N LEU A 64 6.17 -12.93 15.72
CA LEU A 64 5.68 -11.70 15.06
C LEU A 64 6.67 -10.55 15.21
N SER A 65 7.29 -10.40 16.40
CA SER A 65 8.29 -9.35 16.65
C SER A 65 9.55 -9.54 15.81
N TYR A 66 10.02 -10.78 15.67
CA TYR A 66 11.19 -11.09 14.84
C TYR A 66 10.89 -11.01 13.34
N LEU A 67 9.70 -11.43 12.91
CA LEU A 67 9.26 -11.26 11.52
C LEU A 67 9.15 -9.78 11.14
N LEU A 68 8.67 -8.93 12.06
CA LEU A 68 8.64 -7.47 11.86
C LEU A 68 10.05 -6.90 11.69
N LEU A 69 11.00 -7.29 12.54
CA LEU A 69 12.39 -6.84 12.43
C LEU A 69 13.01 -7.28 11.10
N MET A 70 12.82 -8.53 10.73
CA MET A 70 13.28 -9.06 9.43
C MET A 70 12.66 -8.27 8.27
N LEU A 71 11.34 -8.06 8.30
CA LEU A 71 10.63 -7.37 7.25
C LEU A 71 11.09 -5.91 7.11
N VAL A 72 11.24 -5.17 8.21
CA VAL A 72 11.68 -3.76 8.14
C VAL A 72 13.13 -3.64 7.66
N THR A 73 13.99 -4.61 7.98
CA THR A 73 15.36 -4.67 7.45
C THR A 73 15.35 -4.90 5.94
N ILE A 74 14.53 -5.82 5.45
CA ILE A 74 14.32 -6.05 4.01
C ILE A 74 13.75 -4.77 3.36
N GLN A 75 12.80 -4.09 4.01
CA GLN A 75 12.22 -2.84 3.52
C GLN A 75 13.25 -1.71 3.39
N ALA A 76 14.23 -1.64 4.29
CA ALA A 76 15.33 -0.68 4.17
C ALA A 76 16.17 -0.95 2.90
N ALA A 77 16.44 -2.23 2.57
CA ALA A 77 17.12 -2.60 1.32
C ALA A 77 16.28 -2.24 0.09
N PHE A 78 14.98 -2.56 0.08
CA PHE A 78 14.08 -2.16 -1.01
C PHE A 78 14.01 -0.64 -1.15
N GLY A 79 13.91 0.11 -0.04
CA GLY A 79 13.93 1.59 -0.06
C GLY A 79 15.22 2.16 -0.67
N MET A 80 16.37 1.54 -0.41
CA MET A 80 17.63 1.88 -1.07
C MET A 80 17.56 1.56 -2.59
N TRP A 81 17.04 0.40 -2.95
CA TRP A 81 16.95 -0.02 -4.36
C TRP A 81 15.94 0.82 -5.16
N THR A 82 14.91 1.39 -4.55
CA THR A 82 14.04 2.34 -5.28
C THR A 82 14.83 3.51 -5.86
N VAL A 83 15.88 3.94 -5.17
CA VAL A 83 16.76 5.04 -5.63
C VAL A 83 17.87 4.53 -6.55
N THR A 84 18.61 3.50 -6.14
CA THR A 84 19.78 2.99 -6.88
C THR A 84 19.42 2.32 -8.20
N LEU A 85 18.24 1.69 -8.28
CA LEU A 85 17.66 1.11 -9.49
C LEU A 85 16.69 2.09 -10.19
N LYS A 86 16.78 3.40 -9.86
CA LYS A 86 16.11 4.48 -10.57
C LYS A 86 14.61 4.25 -10.80
N LEU A 87 13.90 3.91 -9.71
CA LEU A 87 12.46 3.67 -9.67
C LEU A 87 11.99 2.43 -10.47
N TYR A 88 12.81 1.38 -10.53
CA TYR A 88 12.41 0.12 -11.18
C TYR A 88 11.07 -0.39 -10.65
N PRO A 89 10.02 -0.54 -11.50
CA PRO A 89 8.64 -0.75 -11.07
C PRO A 89 8.41 -1.94 -10.13
N PRO A 90 9.00 -3.12 -10.35
CA PRO A 90 8.89 -4.23 -9.41
C PRO A 90 9.38 -3.89 -8.00
N VAL A 91 10.52 -3.18 -7.90
CA VAL A 91 11.09 -2.81 -6.60
C VAL A 91 10.23 -1.79 -5.88
N VAL A 92 9.71 -0.78 -6.59
CA VAL A 92 8.78 0.22 -6.03
C VAL A 92 7.50 -0.45 -5.52
N THR A 93 6.91 -1.34 -6.33
CA THR A 93 5.68 -2.06 -5.96
C THR A 93 5.90 -2.99 -4.75
N LEU A 94 7.02 -3.71 -4.70
CA LEU A 94 7.35 -4.58 -3.57
C LEU A 94 7.67 -3.79 -2.31
N HIS A 95 8.31 -2.62 -2.42
CA HIS A 95 8.53 -1.73 -1.29
C HIS A 95 7.20 -1.21 -0.72
N LEU A 96 6.25 -0.80 -1.55
CA LEU A 96 4.90 -0.43 -1.14
C LEU A 96 4.19 -1.57 -0.39
N LEU A 97 4.17 -2.77 -0.96
CA LEU A 97 3.55 -3.94 -0.35
C LEU A 97 4.20 -4.33 0.98
N GLY A 98 5.51 -4.29 1.06
CA GLY A 98 6.23 -4.58 2.29
C GLY A 98 5.94 -3.57 3.40
N GLY A 99 5.75 -2.28 3.06
CA GLY A 99 5.24 -1.26 3.99
C GLY A 99 3.84 -1.62 4.51
N MET A 100 2.93 -2.05 3.62
CA MET A 100 1.60 -2.53 4.00
C MET A 100 1.67 -3.76 4.92
N PHE A 101 2.51 -4.75 4.61
CA PHE A 101 2.71 -5.92 5.47
C PHE A 101 3.31 -5.56 6.83
N THR A 102 4.22 -4.58 6.89
CA THR A 102 4.73 -4.06 8.17
C THR A 102 3.60 -3.50 9.02
N LEU A 103 2.70 -2.68 8.45
CA LEU A 103 1.53 -2.16 9.14
C LEU A 103 0.59 -3.28 9.63
N LEU A 104 0.30 -4.27 8.76
CA LEU A 104 -0.54 -5.43 9.10
C LEU A 104 0.04 -6.20 10.29
N LEU A 105 1.33 -6.52 10.26
CA LEU A 105 2.00 -7.27 11.34
C LEU A 105 2.03 -6.47 12.64
N LEU A 106 2.24 -5.15 12.60
CA LEU A 106 2.18 -4.28 13.79
C LEU A 106 0.78 -4.31 14.44
N ILE A 107 -0.29 -4.25 13.65
CA ILE A 107 -1.66 -4.33 14.16
C ILE A 107 -1.93 -5.70 14.79
N VAL A 108 -1.49 -6.77 14.13
CA VAL A 108 -1.64 -8.14 14.66
C VAL A 108 -0.83 -8.29 15.96
N LEU A 109 0.42 -7.82 15.99
CA LEU A 109 1.27 -7.85 17.17
C LEU A 109 0.63 -7.09 18.34
N ARG A 110 0.18 -5.84 18.10
CA ARG A 110 -0.54 -5.05 19.09
C ARG A 110 -1.74 -5.83 19.64
N LYS A 111 -2.57 -6.41 18.76
CA LYS A 111 -3.77 -7.15 19.19
C LYS A 111 -3.42 -8.38 20.01
N ARG A 112 -2.34 -9.09 19.69
CA ARG A 112 -1.85 -10.23 20.46
C ARG A 112 -1.35 -9.84 21.85
N ILE A 113 -0.65 -8.71 21.95
CA ILE A 113 -0.20 -8.19 23.26
C ILE A 113 -1.41 -7.73 24.10
N GLU A 114 -2.39 -7.05 23.53
CA GLU A 114 -3.63 -6.68 24.21
C GLU A 114 -4.33 -7.92 24.79
N GLN A 115 -4.50 -8.97 23.98
CA GLN A 115 -5.11 -10.23 24.41
C GLN A 115 -4.33 -10.91 25.54
N LEU A 116 -3.00 -10.89 25.47
CA LEU A 116 -2.14 -11.44 26.52
C LEU A 116 -2.33 -10.69 27.85
N ASN A 117 -2.38 -9.36 27.81
CA ASN A 117 -2.57 -8.52 28.98
C ASN A 117 -3.98 -8.69 29.62
N ASP A 118 -4.99 -8.94 28.77
CA ASP A 118 -6.37 -9.20 29.23
C ASP A 118 -6.58 -10.63 29.77
N GLY A 119 -5.55 -11.49 29.77
CA GLY A 119 -5.63 -12.91 30.13
C GLY A 119 -6.50 -13.74 29.17
N LYS A 120 -6.83 -13.20 28.00
CA LYS A 120 -7.60 -13.87 26.95
C LYS A 120 -6.64 -14.58 26.02
N VAL A 121 -6.40 -15.87 26.22
CA VAL A 121 -5.76 -16.72 25.21
C VAL A 121 -6.83 -17.01 24.15
N SER A 122 -7.11 -16.04 23.31
CA SER A 122 -7.89 -16.30 22.11
C SER A 122 -6.94 -16.88 21.07
N ASP A 123 -7.19 -18.11 20.64
CA ASP A 123 -6.79 -18.53 19.31
C ASP A 123 -7.21 -17.39 18.38
N ALA A 124 -6.27 -16.90 17.52
CA ALA A 124 -6.62 -15.86 16.57
C ALA A 124 -7.78 -16.40 15.74
N GLY A 125 -8.99 -16.08 16.22
CA GLY A 125 -10.22 -16.61 15.70
C GLY A 125 -10.21 -16.48 14.20
N SER A 126 -10.50 -17.56 13.52
CA SER A 126 -10.45 -17.59 12.07
C SER A 126 -11.40 -16.53 11.53
N TYR A 127 -10.85 -15.44 10.99
CA TYR A 127 -11.64 -14.42 10.30
C TYR A 127 -12.67 -15.07 9.37
N PRO A 128 -13.89 -14.54 9.29
CA PRO A 128 -14.85 -15.02 8.30
C PRO A 128 -14.23 -15.09 6.92
N ARG A 129 -14.49 -16.16 6.18
CA ARG A 129 -13.88 -16.35 4.83
C ARG A 129 -14.02 -15.12 3.93
N ILE A 130 -15.18 -14.46 3.98
CA ILE A 130 -15.43 -13.25 3.15
C ILE A 130 -14.51 -12.09 3.52
N VAL A 131 -14.12 -11.92 4.80
CA VAL A 131 -13.16 -10.90 5.22
C VAL A 131 -11.77 -11.21 4.69
N LYS A 132 -11.36 -12.49 4.74
CA LYS A 132 -10.08 -12.93 4.16
C LYS A 132 -10.02 -12.67 2.65
N VAL A 133 -11.09 -13.01 1.94
CA VAL A 133 -11.21 -12.75 0.49
C VAL A 133 -11.13 -11.25 0.20
N ALA A 134 -11.84 -10.42 0.98
CA ALA A 134 -11.79 -8.97 0.81
C ALA A 134 -10.39 -8.39 1.08
N LEU A 135 -9.69 -8.86 2.11
CA LEU A 135 -8.31 -8.44 2.40
C LEU A 135 -7.36 -8.84 1.26
N VAL A 136 -7.44 -10.08 0.78
CA VAL A 136 -6.60 -10.55 -0.34
C VAL A 136 -6.89 -9.73 -1.61
N ALA A 137 -8.17 -9.54 -1.96
CA ALA A 137 -8.55 -8.75 -3.12
C ALA A 137 -8.05 -7.29 -3.02
N LEU A 138 -8.15 -6.69 -1.82
CA LEU A 138 -7.69 -5.32 -1.61
C LEU A 138 -6.15 -5.23 -1.66
N ILE A 139 -5.41 -6.19 -1.12
CA ILE A 139 -3.94 -6.22 -1.21
C ILE A 139 -3.48 -6.37 -2.67
N LEU A 140 -4.13 -7.24 -3.45
CA LEU A 140 -3.86 -7.38 -4.88
C LEU A 140 -4.17 -6.08 -5.65
N GLN A 141 -5.26 -5.39 -5.27
CA GLN A 141 -5.61 -4.09 -5.86
C GLN A 141 -4.59 -3.00 -5.50
N ILE A 142 -4.06 -2.99 -4.27
CA ILE A 142 -2.96 -2.09 -3.87
C ILE A 142 -1.70 -2.40 -4.67
N ALA A 143 -1.38 -3.67 -4.90
CA ALA A 143 -0.27 -4.08 -5.76
C ALA A 143 -0.45 -3.57 -7.20
N ALA A 144 -1.65 -3.74 -7.77
CA ALA A 144 -1.99 -3.22 -9.09
C ALA A 144 -1.91 -1.68 -9.14
N GLY A 145 -2.30 -0.99 -8.05
CA GLY A 145 -2.15 0.47 -7.92
C GLY A 145 -0.68 0.90 -7.87
N GLY A 146 0.15 0.18 -7.11
CA GLY A 146 1.60 0.39 -7.08
C GLY A 146 2.23 0.19 -8.47
N TRP A 147 1.82 -0.86 -9.18
CA TRP A 147 2.24 -1.12 -10.56
C TRP A 147 1.79 -0.01 -11.53
N THR A 148 0.54 0.47 -11.40
CA THR A 148 0.01 1.61 -12.16
C THR A 148 0.81 2.88 -11.93
N SER A 149 1.14 3.18 -10.67
CA SER A 149 1.90 4.37 -10.30
C SER A 149 3.34 4.31 -10.77
N SER A 150 4.04 3.19 -10.53
CA SER A 150 5.46 3.03 -10.87
C SER A 150 5.72 2.97 -12.38
N ASN A 151 4.73 2.56 -13.18
CA ASN A 151 4.79 2.59 -14.64
C ASN A 151 4.16 3.85 -15.26
N TYR A 152 3.81 4.86 -14.45
CA TYR A 152 3.16 6.10 -14.92
C TYR A 152 1.92 5.83 -15.80
N ALA A 153 1.20 4.77 -15.51
CA ALA A 153 0.03 4.35 -16.27
C ALA A 153 -1.25 5.10 -15.87
N GLY A 154 -1.22 5.88 -14.77
CA GLY A 154 -2.37 6.65 -14.29
C GLY A 154 -3.03 7.52 -15.37
N PRO A 155 -2.29 8.38 -16.08
CA PRO A 155 -2.83 9.24 -17.13
C PRO A 155 -2.96 8.59 -18.51
N ALA A 156 -2.70 7.28 -18.64
CA ALA A 156 -2.73 6.59 -19.94
C ALA A 156 -4.13 6.54 -20.58
N CYS A 157 -5.18 6.68 -19.78
CA CYS A 157 -6.57 6.71 -20.24
C CYS A 157 -7.19 8.07 -19.91
N GLU A 158 -7.62 8.81 -20.91
CA GLU A 158 -8.23 10.15 -20.76
C GLU A 158 -9.64 10.09 -20.16
N HIS A 159 -10.36 8.97 -20.38
CA HIS A 159 -11.73 8.81 -19.90
C HIS A 159 -11.81 7.73 -18.82
N TRP A 160 -12.65 7.96 -17.82
CA TRP A 160 -12.79 7.06 -16.67
C TRP A 160 -13.54 5.75 -17.00
N LEU A 161 -14.42 5.75 -17.97
CA LEU A 161 -15.22 4.57 -18.37
C LEU A 161 -14.56 3.79 -19.50
N SER A 162 -14.21 4.47 -20.57
CA SER A 162 -13.47 3.90 -21.71
C SER A 162 -12.06 4.48 -21.70
N CYS A 163 -11.04 3.71 -22.07
CA CYS A 163 -9.68 4.23 -22.00
C CYS A 163 -9.51 5.46 -22.90
N ASN A 164 -9.64 5.30 -24.21
CA ASN A 164 -9.56 6.40 -25.19
C ASN A 164 -10.57 6.14 -26.31
N PRO A 165 -11.84 6.59 -26.17
CA PRO A 165 -12.86 6.34 -27.18
C PRO A 165 -12.48 7.01 -28.50
N GLY A 166 -12.52 6.24 -29.58
CA GLY A 166 -12.16 6.72 -30.92
C GLY A 166 -10.67 6.68 -31.27
N SER A 167 -9.80 6.24 -30.35
CA SER A 167 -8.40 5.94 -30.66
C SER A 167 -8.22 4.46 -31.04
N ALA A 168 -7.26 4.20 -31.94
CA ALA A 168 -6.87 2.83 -32.34
C ALA A 168 -5.91 2.16 -31.31
N ILE A 169 -5.94 2.59 -30.04
CA ILE A 169 -5.05 2.03 -29.01
C ILE A 169 -5.59 0.67 -28.60
N GLU A 170 -4.87 -0.39 -28.98
CA GLU A 170 -5.13 -1.76 -28.54
C GLU A 170 -4.30 -2.04 -27.28
N PRO A 171 -4.92 -2.37 -26.11
CA PRO A 171 -4.20 -2.61 -24.88
C PRO A 171 -3.26 -3.83 -24.98
N ASP A 172 -1.96 -3.62 -24.77
CA ASP A 172 -0.95 -4.69 -24.70
C ASP A 172 -0.74 -5.17 -23.26
N PHE A 173 -1.50 -6.20 -22.87
CA PHE A 173 -1.37 -6.81 -21.54
C PHE A 173 -0.06 -7.57 -21.37
N GLY A 174 0.53 -8.11 -22.44
CA GLY A 174 1.80 -8.83 -22.40
C GLY A 174 2.90 -7.92 -21.89
N THR A 175 3.17 -6.83 -22.60
CA THR A 175 4.19 -5.85 -22.22
C THR A 175 3.82 -5.09 -20.93
N GLY A 176 2.53 -4.77 -20.73
CA GLY A 176 2.06 -3.99 -19.58
C GLY A 176 2.29 -4.70 -18.24
N PHE A 177 2.25 -6.02 -18.20
CA PHE A 177 2.43 -6.82 -16.98
C PHE A 177 3.72 -7.65 -16.97
N ASP A 178 4.63 -7.41 -17.89
CA ASP A 178 5.98 -8.01 -17.88
C ASP A 178 6.88 -7.27 -16.87
N PRO A 179 7.28 -7.90 -15.75
CA PRO A 179 8.15 -7.27 -14.76
C PRO A 179 9.60 -7.17 -15.21
N THR A 180 9.97 -7.78 -16.34
CA THR A 180 11.35 -7.86 -16.83
C THR A 180 11.69 -6.83 -17.89
N VAL A 181 10.72 -6.05 -18.34
CA VAL A 181 10.94 -5.03 -19.36
C VAL A 181 11.92 -3.97 -18.86
N VAL A 182 13.07 -3.88 -19.53
CA VAL A 182 14.09 -2.86 -19.27
C VAL A 182 13.87 -1.70 -20.24
N ILE A 183 13.57 -0.51 -19.69
CA ILE A 183 13.21 0.65 -20.49
C ILE A 183 14.10 1.83 -20.12
N GLY A 184 15.00 2.18 -21.00
CA GLY A 184 15.81 3.39 -20.90
C GLY A 184 16.83 3.40 -19.75
N PRO A 185 17.48 4.57 -19.53
CA PRO A 185 18.49 4.74 -18.49
C PRO A 185 17.92 4.83 -17.07
N ASP A 186 16.63 5.11 -16.95
CA ASP A 186 15.85 5.14 -15.70
C ASP A 186 14.38 4.86 -16.02
N TYR A 187 13.55 4.74 -14.98
CA TYR A 187 12.11 4.42 -15.12
C TYR A 187 11.20 5.64 -14.86
N GLN A 188 11.76 6.84 -14.83
CA GLN A 188 10.97 8.07 -14.62
C GLN A 188 10.22 8.46 -15.89
N GLY A 189 8.99 8.98 -15.72
CA GLY A 189 8.22 9.56 -16.83
C GLY A 189 7.39 8.59 -17.67
N GLY A 190 7.43 7.28 -17.40
CA GLY A 190 6.53 6.34 -18.06
C GLY A 190 6.95 5.97 -19.48
N TYR A 191 8.06 5.31 -19.61
CA TYR A 191 8.64 4.89 -20.90
C TYR A 191 7.93 3.69 -21.56
N LEU A 192 7.05 2.97 -20.85
CA LEU A 192 6.24 1.95 -21.51
C LEU A 192 5.41 2.55 -22.65
N PRO A 193 5.22 1.84 -23.77
CA PRO A 193 4.29 2.24 -24.81
C PRO A 193 2.89 2.54 -24.25
N ILE A 194 2.17 3.43 -24.92
CA ILE A 194 0.83 3.83 -24.45
C ILE A 194 -0.14 2.64 -24.37
N GLU A 195 0.01 1.66 -25.25
CA GLU A 195 -0.76 0.41 -25.30
C GLU A 195 -0.55 -0.42 -24.01
N ALA A 196 0.69 -0.55 -23.57
CA ALA A 196 1.05 -1.25 -22.35
C ALA A 196 0.54 -0.51 -21.10
N ARG A 197 0.70 0.82 -21.05
CA ARG A 197 0.17 1.64 -19.95
C ARG A 197 -1.36 1.64 -19.90
N ALA A 198 -2.02 1.63 -21.06
CA ALA A 198 -3.48 1.48 -21.14
C ALA A 198 -3.94 0.12 -20.60
N ALA A 199 -3.24 -0.97 -20.92
CA ALA A 199 -3.51 -2.30 -20.38
C ALA A 199 -3.38 -2.34 -18.85
N ILE A 200 -2.32 -1.72 -18.29
CA ILE A 200 -2.13 -1.60 -16.83
C ILE A 200 -3.31 -0.85 -16.18
N GLN A 201 -3.71 0.29 -16.77
CA GLN A 201 -4.81 1.10 -16.24
C GLN A 201 -6.15 0.36 -16.30
N ILE A 202 -6.43 -0.36 -17.38
CA ILE A 202 -7.62 -1.20 -17.53
C ILE A 202 -7.59 -2.33 -16.47
N GLY A 203 -6.46 -3.00 -16.31
CA GLY A 203 -6.28 -4.04 -15.29
C GLY A 203 -6.55 -3.53 -13.87
N HIS A 204 -6.05 -2.33 -13.53
CA HIS A 204 -6.32 -1.69 -12.25
C HIS A 204 -7.81 -1.39 -12.03
N ARG A 205 -8.52 -0.92 -13.06
CA ARG A 205 -9.98 -0.67 -12.99
C ARG A 205 -10.78 -1.96 -12.81
N LEU A 206 -10.41 -3.03 -13.53
CA LEU A 206 -11.05 -4.35 -13.37
C LEU A 206 -10.82 -4.91 -11.96
N GLY A 207 -9.63 -4.75 -11.41
CA GLY A 207 -9.34 -5.09 -10.03
C GLY A 207 -10.18 -4.27 -9.03
N ALA A 208 -10.37 -2.97 -9.26
CA ALA A 208 -11.23 -2.13 -8.43
C ALA A 208 -12.69 -2.60 -8.44
N LEU A 209 -13.20 -3.01 -9.61
CA LEU A 209 -14.54 -3.60 -9.74
C LEU A 209 -14.64 -4.92 -8.96
N ALA A 210 -13.62 -5.78 -9.03
CA ALA A 210 -13.59 -7.02 -8.25
C ALA A 210 -13.61 -6.75 -6.74
N VAL A 211 -12.82 -5.79 -6.25
CA VAL A 211 -12.85 -5.37 -4.82
C VAL A 211 -14.23 -4.84 -4.44
N LEU A 212 -14.86 -4.02 -5.29
CA LEU A 212 -16.21 -3.50 -5.05
C LEU A 212 -17.21 -4.63 -4.89
N VAL A 213 -17.23 -5.61 -5.80
CA VAL A 213 -18.14 -6.77 -5.74
C VAL A 213 -17.92 -7.58 -4.46
N VAL A 214 -16.68 -7.86 -4.09
CA VAL A 214 -16.33 -8.60 -2.86
C VAL A 214 -16.78 -7.83 -1.62
N CYS A 215 -16.54 -6.50 -1.57
CA CYS A 215 -16.95 -5.67 -0.44
C CYS A 215 -18.48 -5.56 -0.33
N ILE A 216 -19.22 -5.45 -1.44
CA ILE A 216 -20.69 -5.52 -1.42
C ILE A 216 -21.15 -6.88 -0.87
N GLY A 217 -20.57 -7.99 -1.29
CA GLY A 217 -20.86 -9.31 -0.77
C GLY A 217 -20.61 -9.41 0.76
N LEU A 218 -19.50 -8.77 1.24
CA LEU A 218 -19.18 -8.69 2.66
C LEU A 218 -20.24 -7.88 3.42
N LEU A 219 -20.61 -6.70 2.93
CA LEU A 219 -21.65 -5.84 3.52
C LEU A 219 -22.98 -6.60 3.66
N VAL A 220 -23.43 -7.28 2.60
CA VAL A 220 -24.67 -8.07 2.60
C VAL A 220 -24.58 -9.23 3.60
N LYS A 221 -23.45 -9.97 3.61
CA LYS A 221 -23.28 -11.14 4.47
C LYS A 221 -23.22 -10.79 5.95
N LEU A 222 -22.58 -9.68 6.31
CA LEU A 222 -22.37 -9.27 7.70
C LEU A 222 -23.39 -8.25 8.22
N ARG A 223 -24.37 -7.80 7.43
CA ARG A 223 -25.35 -6.76 7.80
C ARG A 223 -26.13 -7.05 9.10
N LYS A 224 -26.32 -8.31 9.44
CA LYS A 224 -27.05 -8.74 10.66
C LYS A 224 -26.15 -8.90 11.88
N VAL A 225 -24.84 -8.77 11.73
CA VAL A 225 -23.85 -8.92 12.82
C VAL A 225 -23.72 -7.58 13.54
N LYS A 226 -24.52 -7.36 14.58
CA LYS A 226 -24.59 -6.08 15.33
C LYS A 226 -23.24 -5.48 15.73
N PRO A 227 -22.26 -6.23 16.29
CA PRO A 227 -20.98 -5.66 16.72
C PRO A 227 -20.15 -5.02 15.61
N VAL A 228 -20.39 -5.35 14.33
CA VAL A 228 -19.65 -4.77 13.20
C VAL A 228 -20.43 -3.71 12.43
N ALA A 229 -21.69 -3.41 12.81
CA ALA A 229 -22.57 -2.53 12.03
C ALA A 229 -21.94 -1.16 11.71
N GLY A 230 -21.36 -0.47 12.70
CA GLY A 230 -20.68 0.81 12.50
C GLY A 230 -19.47 0.69 11.57
N ALA A 231 -18.71 -0.41 11.66
CA ALA A 231 -17.57 -0.66 10.80
C ALA A 231 -18.00 -0.96 9.33
N LEU A 232 -19.18 -1.57 9.13
CA LEU A 232 -19.74 -1.78 7.79
C LEU A 232 -20.16 -0.45 7.13
N VAL A 233 -20.74 0.48 7.90
CA VAL A 233 -21.04 1.83 7.41
C VAL A 233 -19.75 2.54 7.02
N LEU A 234 -18.73 2.50 7.88
CA LEU A 234 -17.43 3.10 7.59
C LEU A 234 -16.76 2.45 6.37
N LEU A 235 -16.88 1.13 6.18
CA LEU A 235 -16.41 0.45 4.98
C LEU A 235 -17.10 0.97 3.72
N ALA A 236 -18.43 1.08 3.74
CA ALA A 236 -19.20 1.55 2.59
C ALA A 236 -18.85 3.00 2.21
N THR A 237 -18.75 3.90 3.18
CA THR A 237 -18.42 5.31 2.95
C THR A 237 -16.97 5.49 2.47
N THR A 238 -16.02 4.76 3.06
CA THR A 238 -14.61 4.80 2.66
C THR A 238 -14.43 4.19 1.27
N LEU A 239 -15.13 3.10 0.94
CA LEU A 239 -15.09 2.48 -0.38
C LEU A 239 -15.65 3.43 -1.46
N PHE A 240 -16.76 4.11 -1.16
CA PHE A 240 -17.32 5.12 -2.06
C PHE A 240 -16.32 6.27 -2.30
N ALA A 241 -15.72 6.80 -1.23
CA ALA A 241 -14.70 7.85 -1.35
C ALA A 241 -13.48 7.37 -2.16
N GLN A 242 -13.03 6.13 -1.94
CA GLN A 242 -11.93 5.51 -2.68
C GLN A 242 -12.20 5.43 -4.19
N LEU A 243 -13.40 5.01 -4.57
CA LEU A 243 -13.81 4.94 -5.98
C LEU A 243 -13.90 6.33 -6.60
N LEU A 244 -14.49 7.28 -5.87
CA LEU A 244 -14.57 8.68 -6.32
C LEU A 244 -13.17 9.28 -6.55
N LEU A 245 -12.26 9.11 -5.59
CA LEU A 245 -10.87 9.55 -5.72
C LEU A 245 -10.16 8.88 -6.92
N GLY A 246 -10.45 7.60 -7.19
CA GLY A 246 -9.93 6.90 -8.36
C GLY A 246 -10.42 7.51 -9.67
N VAL A 247 -11.71 7.85 -9.78
CA VAL A 247 -12.28 8.54 -10.94
C VAL A 247 -11.67 9.94 -11.10
N LEU A 248 -11.60 10.71 -10.02
CA LEU A 248 -11.03 12.06 -10.03
C LEU A 248 -9.55 12.07 -10.42
N ASN A 249 -8.78 11.07 -10.03
CA ASN A 249 -7.38 10.91 -10.47
C ASN A 249 -7.29 10.80 -12.00
N VAL A 250 -8.20 10.05 -12.64
CA VAL A 250 -8.22 9.96 -14.11
C VAL A 250 -8.64 11.28 -14.74
N VAL A 251 -9.75 11.87 -14.27
CA VAL A 251 -10.34 13.09 -14.85
C VAL A 251 -9.38 14.28 -14.77
N TRP A 252 -8.59 14.37 -13.70
CA TRP A 252 -7.66 15.49 -13.47
C TRP A 252 -6.19 15.12 -13.70
N ALA A 253 -5.92 14.06 -14.46
CA ALA A 253 -4.57 13.62 -14.83
C ALA A 253 -3.62 13.41 -13.63
N VAL A 254 -4.14 12.77 -12.58
CA VAL A 254 -3.39 12.31 -11.39
C VAL A 254 -2.72 13.45 -10.60
N PRO A 255 -3.47 14.43 -10.07
CA PRO A 255 -2.88 15.44 -9.19
C PRO A 255 -2.30 14.79 -7.93
N ALA A 256 -1.13 15.25 -7.48
CA ALA A 256 -0.39 14.65 -6.37
C ALA A 256 -1.22 14.48 -5.09
N LEU A 257 -2.01 15.48 -4.71
CA LEU A 257 -2.87 15.42 -3.53
C LEU A 257 -3.94 14.32 -3.64
N LEU A 258 -4.60 14.21 -4.80
CA LEU A 258 -5.62 13.15 -5.00
C LEU A 258 -4.99 11.75 -5.03
N ALA A 259 -3.81 11.61 -5.63
CA ALA A 259 -3.08 10.35 -5.63
C ALA A 259 -2.69 9.94 -4.20
N MET A 260 -2.21 10.88 -3.39
CA MET A 260 -1.89 10.65 -1.96
C MET A 260 -3.13 10.26 -1.16
N LEU A 261 -4.25 10.98 -1.33
CA LEU A 261 -5.52 10.67 -0.65
C LEU A 261 -6.04 9.29 -1.09
N HIS A 262 -6.03 8.98 -2.37
CA HIS A 262 -6.44 7.67 -2.89
C HIS A 262 -5.62 6.54 -2.27
N HIS A 263 -4.31 6.71 -2.15
CA HIS A 263 -3.45 5.75 -1.45
C HIS A 263 -3.79 5.66 0.05
N GLY A 264 -3.96 6.80 0.73
CA GLY A 264 -4.32 6.86 2.15
C GLY A 264 -5.65 6.15 2.45
N PHE A 265 -6.67 6.36 1.63
CA PHE A 265 -7.97 5.69 1.77
C PHE A 265 -7.87 4.17 1.54
N ALA A 266 -6.98 3.70 0.66
CA ALA A 266 -6.70 2.27 0.51
C ALA A 266 -6.13 1.66 1.80
N VAL A 267 -5.23 2.37 2.51
CA VAL A 267 -4.73 1.98 3.83
C VAL A 267 -5.87 1.91 4.84
N VAL A 268 -6.75 2.93 4.88
CA VAL A 268 -7.91 2.97 5.77
C VAL A 268 -8.86 1.79 5.51
N LEU A 269 -9.10 1.41 4.26
CA LEU A 269 -9.91 0.22 3.92
C LEU A 269 -9.31 -1.07 4.50
N VAL A 270 -7.99 -1.24 4.44
CA VAL A 270 -7.31 -2.39 5.06
C VAL A 270 -7.54 -2.41 6.57
N LEU A 271 -7.39 -1.26 7.24
CA LEU A 271 -7.61 -1.14 8.69
C LEU A 271 -9.05 -1.50 9.09
N ILE A 272 -10.04 -1.02 8.31
CA ILE A 272 -11.45 -1.32 8.54
C ILE A 272 -11.73 -2.82 8.37
N LEU A 273 -11.21 -3.45 7.31
CA LEU A 273 -11.38 -4.89 7.07
C LEU A 273 -10.76 -5.73 8.20
N LEU A 274 -9.58 -5.36 8.69
CA LEU A 274 -8.98 -6.01 9.87
C LEU A 274 -9.85 -5.86 11.10
N HIS A 275 -10.35 -4.66 11.37
CA HIS A 275 -11.22 -4.39 12.50
C HIS A 275 -12.52 -5.21 12.43
N ILE A 276 -13.14 -5.30 11.24
CA ILE A 276 -14.31 -6.17 11.00
C ILE A 276 -13.92 -7.63 11.28
N GLY A 277 -12.75 -8.07 10.80
CA GLY A 277 -12.26 -9.43 11.02
C GLY A 277 -12.14 -9.76 12.51
N PHE A 278 -11.48 -8.92 13.29
CA PHE A 278 -11.32 -9.11 14.74
C PHE A 278 -12.67 -9.14 15.48
N LYS A 279 -13.56 -8.19 15.19
CA LYS A 279 -14.88 -8.15 15.84
C LYS A 279 -15.80 -9.31 15.47
N ALA A 280 -15.81 -9.71 14.20
CA ALA A 280 -16.65 -10.80 13.73
C ALA A 280 -16.16 -12.17 14.21
N SER A 281 -14.85 -12.34 14.46
CA SER A 281 -14.30 -13.56 15.06
C SER A 281 -14.73 -13.72 16.51
N ALA A 282 -14.70 -12.65 17.30
CA ALA A 282 -15.09 -12.67 18.71
C ALA A 282 -16.56 -13.09 18.93
N VAL A 283 -17.45 -12.82 17.96
CA VAL A 283 -18.87 -13.23 18.04
C VAL A 283 -19.04 -14.74 17.85
N LYS A 284 -18.17 -15.39 17.07
CA LYS A 284 -18.22 -16.85 16.85
C LYS A 284 -17.80 -17.68 18.07
N GLU A 285 -16.99 -17.11 18.96
CA GLU A 285 -16.53 -17.78 20.18
C GLU A 285 -17.58 -17.79 21.30
N VAL A 286 -18.59 -16.95 21.21
CA VAL A 286 -19.65 -16.77 22.23
C VAL A 286 -20.97 -17.47 21.83
N SER A 287 -21.10 -17.89 20.57
CA SER A 287 -22.28 -18.61 20.05
C SER A 287 -21.98 -20.12 19.87
#